data_e1ae3676792b9327f3257e58f08abd22
#
_entry.id   e1ae3676792b9327f3257e58f08abd22
#
_cell.length_a   1.000
_cell.length_b   1.000
_cell.length_c   1.000
_cell.angle_alpha   90.00
_cell.angle_beta   90.00
_cell.angle_gamma   90.00
#
_symmetry.space_group_name_H-M   'P 1'
#
loop_
_entity.id
_entity.type
_entity.pdbx_description
1 polymer ?
#
loop_
_entity_poly.entity_id
_entity_poly.type
_entity_poly.pdbx_seq_one_letter_code
_entity_poly.pdbx_strand_id
1 'polypeptide(L)'
;MIGQRGTDARACLNPRLTWRSAGTADLDGWAALIARAAAVEQPVWFERRADLAQILDSTNNPAAANTILGVDGDGVARAYGRITKNRDGDKALGFGCVDPGWQGQGIGSGLLGWMEQRTRERFAGDAASGQPEAGPAPRLRLHMEQQHRHQAALFEGAGYRMVRYYNEMHRPLAIGIPEAELEAGLELVAFGPELHEAVRLAHNDAFRDHWGSEPRDEEAWGFVVHDPLARPDLSAVVLERSSGTVAGYQLASHDAEGAASRGFSEGYTDLLGVPREFRGRGIAQALLADAMRRFAAAGMDKA
;
A
#
# COMPACT_ATOMS: atom_id res chain seq x y z
N MET A 1 19.68 25.55 -9.55
CA MET A 1 20.95 24.80 -9.38
C MET A 1 21.01 24.32 -7.96
N ILE A 2 20.62 23.08 -7.71
CA ILE A 2 20.74 22.42 -6.39
C ILE A 2 22.09 21.70 -6.43
N GLY A 3 23.01 22.16 -5.56
CA GLY A 3 24.39 21.69 -5.51
C GLY A 3 24.47 20.19 -5.24
N GLN A 4 25.27 19.50 -6.03
CA GLN A 4 25.77 18.15 -5.76
C GLN A 4 26.55 18.15 -4.43
N ARG A 5 25.93 17.69 -3.37
CA ARG A 5 26.65 17.13 -2.22
C ARG A 5 26.37 15.64 -2.22
N GLY A 6 27.31 14.88 -2.72
CA GLY A 6 27.40 13.45 -2.45
C GLY A 6 27.72 13.22 -0.98
N THR A 7 26.74 13.40 -0.12
CA THR A 7 26.82 13.02 1.29
C THR A 7 26.25 11.61 1.40
N ASP A 8 26.98 10.73 2.05
CA ASP A 8 26.50 9.40 2.45
C ASP A 8 25.09 9.54 3.03
N ALA A 9 24.10 8.85 2.46
CA ALA A 9 22.70 8.90 2.88
C ALA A 9 22.52 8.63 4.39
N ARG A 10 23.49 8.01 5.02
CA ARG A 10 23.53 7.72 6.46
C ARG A 10 24.08 8.87 7.30
N ALA A 11 24.75 9.84 6.71
CA ALA A 11 25.35 10.96 7.46
C ALA A 11 24.32 11.87 8.17
N CYS A 12 23.07 11.85 7.75
CA CYS A 12 21.97 12.62 8.36
C CYS A 12 21.22 11.86 9.46
N LEU A 13 21.57 10.61 9.72
CA LEU A 13 20.86 9.74 10.66
C LEU A 13 21.35 9.99 12.11
N ASN A 14 20.43 9.87 13.06
CA ASN A 14 20.70 10.12 14.47
C ASN A 14 21.79 9.15 15.02
N PRO A 15 22.91 9.65 15.57
CA PRO A 15 24.05 8.82 16.00
C PRO A 15 23.77 7.98 17.26
N ARG A 16 22.66 8.21 17.95
CA ARG A 16 22.25 7.39 19.11
C ARG A 16 21.71 6.03 18.73
N LEU A 17 21.46 5.80 17.43
CA LEU A 17 20.99 4.54 16.89
C LEU A 17 22.04 3.94 15.97
N THR A 18 22.15 2.61 15.99
CA THR A 18 22.89 1.85 14.99
C THR A 18 21.99 1.60 13.80
N TRP A 19 22.43 2.05 12.62
CA TRP A 19 21.62 2.01 11.40
C TRP A 19 22.11 0.93 10.44
N ARG A 20 21.18 0.06 10.01
CA ARG A 20 21.45 -0.99 9.04
C ARG A 20 20.19 -1.33 8.25
N SER A 21 20.32 -2.05 7.15
CA SER A 21 19.17 -2.62 6.45
C SER A 21 18.47 -3.66 7.31
N ALA A 22 17.16 -3.82 7.11
CA ALA A 22 16.38 -4.86 7.77
C ALA A 22 16.62 -6.23 7.12
N GLY A 23 16.56 -7.28 7.93
CA GLY A 23 16.66 -8.67 7.52
C GLY A 23 15.67 -9.55 8.26
N THR A 24 15.63 -10.84 7.93
CA THR A 24 14.66 -11.80 8.50
C THR A 24 14.74 -11.88 10.03
N ALA A 25 15.92 -11.73 10.61
CA ALA A 25 16.11 -11.72 12.07
C ALA A 25 15.48 -10.51 12.75
N ASP A 26 15.10 -9.48 12.00
CA ASP A 26 14.53 -8.23 12.55
C ASP A 26 13.02 -8.23 12.58
N LEU A 27 12.35 -9.18 11.92
CA LEU A 27 10.91 -9.18 11.68
C LEU A 27 10.10 -8.90 12.95
N ASP A 28 10.40 -9.58 14.05
CA ASP A 28 9.64 -9.44 15.29
C ASP A 28 9.90 -8.08 15.95
N GLY A 29 11.15 -7.62 15.98
CA GLY A 29 11.53 -6.29 16.49
C GLY A 29 10.98 -5.15 15.65
N TRP A 30 10.96 -5.31 14.33
CA TRP A 30 10.40 -4.35 13.39
C TRP A 30 8.87 -4.27 13.53
N ALA A 31 8.17 -5.41 13.56
CA ALA A 31 6.72 -5.45 13.79
C ALA A 31 6.34 -4.84 15.16
N ALA A 32 7.11 -5.15 16.21
CA ALA A 32 6.89 -4.58 17.53
C ALA A 32 7.09 -3.05 17.57
N LEU A 33 8.03 -2.49 16.80
CA LEU A 33 8.19 -1.03 16.63
C LEU A 33 6.94 -0.42 16.01
N ILE A 34 6.46 -0.99 14.91
CA ILE A 34 5.28 -0.49 14.20
C ILE A 34 4.05 -0.57 15.11
N ALA A 35 3.86 -1.68 15.83
CA ALA A 35 2.75 -1.85 16.76
C ALA A 35 2.78 -0.80 17.89
N ARG A 36 3.97 -0.45 18.44
CA ARG A 36 4.09 0.63 19.44
C ARG A 36 3.73 1.99 18.86
N ALA A 37 4.14 2.29 17.63
CA ALA A 37 3.78 3.52 16.95
C ALA A 37 2.27 3.57 16.69
N ALA A 38 1.69 2.50 16.15
CA ALA A 38 0.27 2.39 15.84
C ALA A 38 -0.62 2.51 17.08
N ALA A 39 -0.19 2.00 18.24
CA ALA A 39 -0.93 2.11 19.50
C ALA A 39 -1.12 3.59 19.94
N VAL A 40 -0.20 4.48 19.59
CA VAL A 40 -0.25 5.91 19.91
C VAL A 40 -0.87 6.72 18.78
N GLU A 41 -0.48 6.45 17.55
CA GLU A 41 -0.87 7.23 16.38
C GLU A 41 -2.24 6.82 15.80
N GLN A 42 -2.69 5.59 16.08
CA GLN A 42 -3.97 5.04 15.64
C GLN A 42 -4.23 5.23 14.13
N PRO A 43 -3.31 4.79 13.27
CA PRO A 43 -3.50 4.89 11.83
C PRO A 43 -4.62 3.96 11.38
N VAL A 44 -5.24 4.27 10.23
CA VAL A 44 -6.26 3.41 9.60
C VAL A 44 -5.66 2.06 9.23
N TRP A 45 -4.41 2.06 8.78
CA TRP A 45 -3.68 0.85 8.41
C TRP A 45 -2.21 0.92 8.84
N PHE A 46 -1.62 -0.20 9.18
CA PHE A 46 -0.19 -0.33 9.46
C PHE A 46 0.33 -1.72 9.06
N GLU A 47 1.59 -1.78 8.72
CA GLU A 47 2.27 -3.02 8.30
C GLU A 47 2.37 -4.00 9.47
N ARG A 48 1.98 -5.23 9.23
CA ARG A 48 2.10 -6.34 10.17
C ARG A 48 3.32 -7.20 9.85
N ARG A 49 3.63 -8.12 10.74
CA ARG A 49 4.75 -9.03 10.57
C ARG A 49 4.73 -9.76 9.21
N ALA A 50 3.56 -10.17 8.74
CA ALA A 50 3.42 -10.84 7.45
C ALA A 50 3.75 -9.93 6.27
N ASP A 51 3.30 -8.66 6.32
CA ASP A 51 3.62 -7.65 5.30
C ASP A 51 5.12 -7.39 5.26
N LEU A 52 5.77 -7.33 6.44
CA LEU A 52 7.21 -7.15 6.54
C LEU A 52 7.98 -8.35 5.97
N ALA A 53 7.47 -9.56 6.13
CA ALA A 53 8.06 -10.74 5.50
C ALA A 53 7.99 -10.65 3.97
N GLN A 54 6.85 -10.26 3.40
CA GLN A 54 6.72 -10.02 1.96
C GLN A 54 7.67 -8.91 1.46
N ILE A 55 7.87 -7.85 2.25
CA ILE A 55 8.84 -6.79 1.91
C ILE A 55 10.26 -7.35 1.81
N LEU A 56 10.64 -8.27 2.69
CA LEU A 56 11.96 -8.90 2.66
C LEU A 56 12.13 -9.84 1.45
N ASP A 57 11.06 -10.44 0.97
CA ASP A 57 11.07 -11.35 -0.19
C ASP A 57 11.01 -10.62 -1.54
N SER A 58 10.80 -9.30 -1.55
CA SER A 58 10.68 -8.53 -2.79
C SER A 58 11.96 -8.52 -3.61
N THR A 59 11.87 -8.96 -4.85
CA THR A 59 12.96 -8.90 -5.84
C THR A 59 13.00 -7.53 -6.54
N ASN A 60 11.86 -6.90 -6.73
CA ASN A 60 11.76 -5.57 -7.32
C ASN A 60 12.31 -4.48 -6.37
N ASN A 61 12.17 -4.68 -5.08
CA ASN A 61 12.62 -3.74 -4.05
C ASN A 61 13.46 -4.46 -2.97
N PRO A 62 14.68 -4.95 -3.30
CA PRO A 62 15.51 -5.69 -2.37
C PRO A 62 15.68 -4.95 -1.05
N ALA A 63 15.31 -5.58 0.06
CA ALA A 63 15.29 -4.96 1.39
C ALA A 63 16.67 -4.44 1.80
N ALA A 64 17.75 -5.13 1.44
CA ALA A 64 19.14 -4.72 1.73
C ALA A 64 19.45 -3.30 1.21
N ALA A 65 18.82 -2.87 0.12
CA ALA A 65 19.04 -1.56 -0.46
C ALA A 65 17.92 -0.56 -0.12
N ASN A 66 16.70 -1.03 0.09
CA ASN A 66 15.52 -0.17 0.16
C ASN A 66 14.89 -0.08 1.55
N THR A 67 15.52 -0.64 2.58
CA THR A 67 15.11 -0.52 3.99
C THR A 67 16.25 0.00 4.85
N ILE A 68 15.89 0.67 5.94
CA ILE A 68 16.81 1.05 7.00
C ILE A 68 16.11 0.89 8.34
N LEU A 69 16.82 0.32 9.31
CA LEU A 69 16.37 0.08 10.68
C LEU A 69 17.36 0.71 11.66
N GLY A 70 16.86 1.54 12.57
CA GLY A 70 17.61 2.16 13.64
C GLY A 70 17.37 1.41 14.95
N VAL A 71 18.44 0.86 15.52
CA VAL A 71 18.42 0.02 16.73
C VAL A 71 19.21 0.72 17.83
N ASP A 72 18.67 0.74 19.05
CA ASP A 72 19.36 1.32 20.21
C ASP A 72 20.44 0.40 20.82
N GLY A 73 21.08 0.86 21.89
CA GLY A 73 22.14 0.10 22.57
C GLY A 73 21.68 -1.21 23.21
N ASP A 74 20.38 -1.38 23.46
CA ASP A 74 19.77 -2.59 24.01
C ASP A 74 19.27 -3.55 22.92
N GLY A 75 19.51 -3.22 21.66
CA GLY A 75 19.07 -4.04 20.52
C GLY A 75 17.61 -3.84 20.11
N VAL A 76 16.93 -2.83 20.65
CA VAL A 76 15.52 -2.57 20.35
C VAL A 76 15.38 -1.66 19.13
N ALA A 77 14.55 -2.07 18.17
CA ALA A 77 14.21 -1.25 17.01
C ALA A 77 13.43 0.02 17.45
N ARG A 78 13.94 1.21 17.09
CA ARG A 78 13.40 2.51 17.47
C ARG A 78 12.96 3.37 16.30
N ALA A 79 13.42 3.04 15.11
CA ALA A 79 13.01 3.72 13.91
C ALA A 79 13.18 2.84 12.68
N TYR A 80 12.35 2.98 11.68
CA TYR A 80 12.58 2.38 10.39
C TYR A 80 12.17 3.32 9.27
N GLY A 81 12.77 3.11 8.10
CA GLY A 81 12.37 3.71 6.85
C GLY A 81 12.51 2.71 5.70
N ARG A 82 11.65 2.81 4.72
CA ARG A 82 11.76 2.09 3.45
C ARG A 82 11.25 2.90 2.29
N ILE A 83 11.75 2.58 1.12
CA ILE A 83 11.14 3.01 -0.14
C ILE A 83 10.74 1.80 -0.97
N THR A 84 9.70 1.96 -1.78
CA THR A 84 9.31 1.00 -2.80
C THR A 84 9.04 1.74 -4.11
N LYS A 85 9.36 1.10 -5.23
CA LYS A 85 9.14 1.64 -6.56
C LYS A 85 8.75 0.50 -7.49
N ASN A 86 7.70 0.69 -8.25
CA ASN A 86 7.39 -0.23 -9.35
C ASN A 86 8.51 -0.15 -10.40
N ARG A 87 8.75 -1.26 -11.10
CA ARG A 87 9.87 -1.39 -12.03
C ARG A 87 9.94 -0.23 -13.03
N ASP A 88 8.82 0.07 -13.68
CA ASP A 88 8.71 1.11 -14.71
C ASP A 88 8.02 2.39 -14.18
N GLY A 89 7.92 2.53 -12.86
CA GLY A 89 7.22 3.62 -12.22
C GLY A 89 8.02 4.94 -12.20
N ASP A 90 7.29 6.06 -12.24
CA ASP A 90 7.83 7.42 -12.18
C ASP A 90 7.91 8.00 -10.76
N LYS A 91 7.59 7.18 -9.76
CA LYS A 91 7.60 7.57 -8.35
C LYS A 91 8.09 6.45 -7.45
N ALA A 92 8.66 6.84 -6.31
CA ALA A 92 8.85 5.95 -5.17
C ALA A 92 7.82 6.31 -4.08
N LEU A 93 7.43 5.31 -3.30
CA LEU A 93 6.63 5.47 -2.09
C LEU A 93 7.54 5.28 -0.89
N GLY A 94 7.48 6.20 0.07
CA GLY A 94 8.24 6.12 1.31
C GLY A 94 7.32 5.74 2.49
N PHE A 95 7.81 4.85 3.34
CA PHE A 95 7.16 4.40 4.57
C PHE A 95 8.15 4.44 5.72
N GLY A 96 7.66 4.66 6.92
CA GLY A 96 8.51 4.64 8.09
C GLY A 96 7.81 5.15 9.33
N CYS A 97 8.35 4.78 10.48
CA CYS A 97 7.92 5.35 11.76
C CYS A 97 9.10 5.49 12.72
N VAL A 98 8.87 6.26 13.78
CA VAL A 98 9.77 6.44 14.90
C VAL A 98 9.03 6.03 16.17
N ASP A 99 9.67 5.22 17.01
CA ASP A 99 9.16 4.85 18.34
C ASP A 99 8.68 6.12 19.07
N PRO A 100 7.45 6.14 19.62
CA PRO A 100 6.89 7.33 20.26
C PRO A 100 7.80 7.96 21.32
N GLY A 101 8.51 7.13 22.10
CA GLY A 101 9.47 7.61 23.10
C GLY A 101 10.76 8.21 22.52
N TRP A 102 10.97 8.13 21.20
CA TRP A 102 12.15 8.62 20.49
C TRP A 102 11.83 9.73 19.49
N GLN A 103 10.59 10.18 19.44
CA GLN A 103 10.18 11.31 18.60
C GLN A 103 10.79 12.65 19.12
N GLY A 104 10.78 13.68 18.28
CA GLY A 104 11.32 15.00 18.64
C GLY A 104 12.85 15.10 18.72
N GLN A 105 13.60 14.05 18.31
CA GLN A 105 15.06 13.99 18.37
C GLN A 105 15.74 14.05 17.00
N GLY A 106 15.04 14.53 15.95
CA GLY A 106 15.56 14.65 14.59
C GLY A 106 15.59 13.34 13.80
N ILE A 107 15.15 12.22 14.40
CA ILE A 107 15.19 10.88 13.75
C ILE A 107 14.30 10.88 12.51
N GLY A 108 13.07 11.41 12.58
CA GLY A 108 12.16 11.47 11.44
C GLY A 108 12.72 12.29 10.26
N SER A 109 13.37 13.42 10.56
CA SER A 109 14.05 14.24 9.53
C SER A 109 15.21 13.49 8.87
N GLY A 110 15.98 12.75 9.66
CA GLY A 110 17.06 11.89 9.15
C GLY A 110 16.53 10.79 8.24
N LEU A 111 15.45 10.10 8.65
CA LEU A 111 14.78 9.08 7.82
C LEU A 111 14.26 9.64 6.51
N LEU A 112 13.63 10.81 6.55
CA LEU A 112 13.14 11.49 5.35
C LEU A 112 14.28 11.81 4.38
N GLY A 113 15.38 12.35 4.89
CA GLY A 113 16.59 12.62 4.09
C GLY A 113 17.18 11.35 3.47
N TRP A 114 17.19 10.24 4.23
CA TRP A 114 17.61 8.93 3.70
C TRP A 114 16.68 8.44 2.57
N MET A 115 15.36 8.51 2.77
CA MET A 115 14.38 8.12 1.74
C MET A 115 14.54 8.93 0.46
N GLU A 116 14.74 10.24 0.58
CA GLU A 116 14.99 11.12 -0.57
C GLU A 116 16.26 10.74 -1.31
N GLN A 117 17.37 10.56 -0.59
CA GLN A 117 18.65 10.18 -1.19
C GLN A 117 18.54 8.81 -1.87
N ARG A 118 17.93 7.83 -1.17
CA ARG A 118 17.73 6.48 -1.73
C ARG A 118 16.84 6.51 -2.97
N THR A 119 15.82 7.35 -2.99
CA THR A 119 14.97 7.56 -4.17
C THR A 119 15.79 8.07 -5.36
N ARG A 120 16.65 9.08 -5.15
CA ARG A 120 17.53 9.62 -6.23
C ARG A 120 18.47 8.53 -6.75
N GLU A 121 19.08 7.77 -5.86
CA GLU A 121 19.99 6.66 -6.24
C GLU A 121 19.27 5.57 -7.05
N ARG A 122 18.04 5.21 -6.65
CA ARG A 122 17.23 4.21 -7.35
C ARG A 122 16.94 4.64 -8.78
N PHE A 123 16.48 5.87 -8.97
CA PHE A 123 16.18 6.39 -10.31
C PHE A 123 17.45 6.55 -11.17
N ALA A 124 18.57 6.96 -10.58
CA ALA A 124 19.84 7.02 -11.29
C ALA A 124 20.33 5.63 -11.73
N GLY A 125 20.15 4.61 -10.89
CA GLY A 125 20.48 3.22 -11.21
C GLY A 125 19.61 2.64 -12.33
N ASP A 126 18.30 2.94 -12.31
CA ASP A 126 17.37 2.50 -13.36
C ASP A 126 17.73 3.14 -14.71
N ALA A 127 18.04 4.44 -14.74
CA ALA A 127 18.48 5.14 -15.95
C ALA A 127 19.80 4.57 -16.50
N ALA A 128 20.77 4.25 -15.65
CA ALA A 128 22.03 3.62 -16.04
C ALA A 128 21.85 2.20 -16.61
N SER A 129 20.77 1.49 -16.21
CA SER A 129 20.42 0.17 -16.71
C SER A 129 19.64 0.17 -18.02
N GLY A 130 19.49 1.34 -18.67
CA GLY A 130 18.79 1.47 -19.95
C GLY A 130 17.28 1.41 -19.85
N GLN A 131 16.70 1.50 -18.66
CA GLN A 131 15.27 1.76 -18.53
C GLN A 131 14.95 3.13 -19.11
N PRO A 132 13.82 3.30 -19.83
CA PRO A 132 13.46 4.58 -20.39
C PRO A 132 13.49 5.65 -19.30
N GLU A 133 14.10 6.82 -19.62
CA GLU A 133 14.00 7.97 -18.71
C GLU A 133 12.52 8.18 -18.41
N ALA A 134 12.16 8.00 -17.16
CA ALA A 134 10.80 8.22 -16.72
C ALA A 134 10.40 9.65 -17.11
N GLY A 135 9.22 9.84 -17.68
CA GLY A 135 8.69 11.13 -18.12
C GLY A 135 8.92 12.28 -17.12
N PRO A 136 7.97 12.70 -16.30
CA PRO A 136 8.20 13.78 -15.33
C PRO A 136 9.25 13.41 -14.28
N ALA A 137 9.99 14.40 -13.76
CA ALA A 137 11.07 14.23 -12.78
C ALA A 137 10.73 13.23 -11.65
N PRO A 138 11.71 12.41 -11.21
CA PRO A 138 11.52 11.45 -10.13
C PRO A 138 10.84 12.05 -8.90
N ARG A 139 9.88 11.33 -8.32
CA ARG A 139 9.09 11.80 -7.20
C ARG A 139 9.13 10.81 -6.04
N LEU A 140 9.28 11.31 -4.83
CA LEU A 140 9.01 10.56 -3.61
C LEU A 140 7.63 10.98 -3.08
N ARG A 141 6.74 10.01 -2.87
CA ARG A 141 5.44 10.20 -2.22
C ARG A 141 5.45 9.60 -0.84
N LEU A 142 4.83 10.31 0.06
CA LEU A 142 4.62 9.91 1.45
C LEU A 142 3.12 9.94 1.73
N HIS A 143 2.67 9.09 2.63
CA HIS A 143 1.31 9.09 3.14
C HIS A 143 1.33 9.45 4.63
N MET A 144 0.29 10.10 5.09
CA MET A 144 0.08 10.41 6.49
C MET A 144 -1.41 10.53 6.78
N GLU A 145 -1.79 10.28 8.01
CA GLU A 145 -3.14 10.55 8.48
C GLU A 145 -3.35 12.04 8.69
N GLN A 146 -4.53 12.54 8.33
CA GLN A 146 -4.84 13.98 8.40
C GLN A 146 -4.68 14.57 9.81
N GLN A 147 -4.91 13.76 10.84
CA GLN A 147 -4.77 14.19 12.25
C GLN A 147 -3.33 14.30 12.73
N HIS A 148 -2.34 13.73 12.03
CA HIS A 148 -0.94 13.69 12.47
C HIS A 148 -0.20 14.99 12.14
N ARG A 149 -0.51 16.06 12.88
CA ARG A 149 0.04 17.41 12.63
C ARG A 149 1.56 17.50 12.72
N HIS A 150 2.20 16.68 13.54
CA HIS A 150 3.67 16.65 13.65
C HIS A 150 4.31 16.06 12.38
N GLN A 151 3.69 15.07 11.74
CA GLN A 151 4.15 14.54 10.45
C GLN A 151 3.93 15.56 9.33
N ALA A 152 2.78 16.26 9.32
CA ALA A 152 2.53 17.35 8.39
C ALA A 152 3.61 18.42 8.49
N ALA A 153 3.93 18.89 9.69
CA ALA A 153 4.97 19.89 9.92
C ALA A 153 6.36 19.42 9.47
N LEU A 154 6.68 18.13 9.67
CA LEU A 154 7.93 17.53 9.19
C LEU A 154 8.00 17.58 7.65
N PHE A 155 6.94 17.14 6.98
CA PHE A 155 6.92 17.08 5.51
C PHE A 155 6.89 18.48 4.89
N GLU A 156 6.07 19.39 5.40
CA GLU A 156 6.02 20.78 4.94
C GLU A 156 7.36 21.50 5.16
N GLY A 157 7.99 21.31 6.33
CA GLY A 157 9.31 21.85 6.62
C GLY A 157 10.42 21.34 5.70
N ALA A 158 10.25 20.14 5.12
CA ALA A 158 11.13 19.57 4.10
C ALA A 158 10.74 19.96 2.65
N GLY A 159 9.71 20.79 2.47
CA GLY A 159 9.27 21.28 1.17
C GLY A 159 8.25 20.39 0.46
N TYR A 160 7.70 19.39 1.12
CA TYR A 160 6.60 18.59 0.57
C TYR A 160 5.29 19.38 0.57
N ARG A 161 4.42 19.05 -0.35
CA ARG A 161 3.09 19.65 -0.47
C ARG A 161 2.04 18.56 -0.53
N MET A 162 0.91 18.78 0.14
CA MET A 162 -0.27 17.95 0.00
C MET A 162 -0.75 18.00 -1.45
N VAL A 163 -0.88 16.84 -2.08
CA VAL A 163 -1.29 16.72 -3.50
C VAL A 163 -2.59 15.95 -3.66
N ARG A 164 -2.98 15.16 -2.66
CA ARG A 164 -4.20 14.34 -2.71
C ARG A 164 -4.68 13.95 -1.32
N TYR A 165 -5.98 13.83 -1.18
CA TYR A 165 -6.65 13.20 -0.04
C TYR A 165 -7.26 11.87 -0.49
N TYR A 166 -7.22 10.89 0.38
CA TYR A 166 -7.96 9.64 0.27
C TYR A 166 -8.96 9.60 1.42
N ASN A 167 -10.20 9.24 1.12
CA ASN A 167 -11.25 9.15 2.13
C ASN A 167 -11.54 7.68 2.42
N GLU A 168 -11.45 7.29 3.68
CA GLU A 168 -12.06 6.04 4.13
C GLU A 168 -13.58 6.20 4.10
N MET A 169 -14.25 5.22 3.52
CA MET A 169 -15.71 5.22 3.39
C MET A 169 -16.27 4.01 4.09
N HIS A 170 -17.12 4.22 5.08
CA HIS A 170 -17.75 3.14 5.82
C HIS A 170 -19.26 3.13 5.56
N ARG A 171 -19.81 1.93 5.36
CA ARG A 171 -21.24 1.73 5.22
C ARG A 171 -21.72 0.68 6.22
N PRO A 172 -22.59 1.02 7.19
CA PRO A 172 -23.24 0.01 8.02
C PRO A 172 -24.11 -0.92 7.17
N LEU A 173 -23.94 -2.22 7.31
CA LEU A 173 -24.67 -3.20 6.50
C LEU A 173 -26.14 -3.35 6.97
N ALA A 174 -26.43 -2.98 8.22
CA ALA A 174 -27.79 -2.99 8.78
C ALA A 174 -28.78 -2.02 8.10
N ILE A 175 -28.30 -0.98 7.37
CA ILE A 175 -29.18 -0.02 6.70
C ILE A 175 -29.71 -0.49 5.34
N GLY A 176 -29.54 -1.76 5.03
CA GLY A 176 -29.94 -2.38 3.76
C GLY A 176 -28.89 -2.20 2.66
N ILE A 177 -28.86 -3.15 1.74
CA ILE A 177 -27.92 -3.18 0.62
C ILE A 177 -28.67 -2.81 -0.64
N PRO A 178 -28.18 -1.86 -1.46
CA PRO A 178 -28.83 -1.49 -2.71
C PRO A 178 -28.97 -2.69 -3.66
N GLU A 179 -30.08 -2.75 -4.36
CA GLU A 179 -30.24 -3.67 -5.48
C GLU A 179 -29.45 -3.15 -6.68
N ALA A 180 -28.68 -4.02 -7.29
CA ALA A 180 -27.97 -3.75 -8.55
C ALA A 180 -27.90 -5.05 -9.35
N GLU A 181 -28.42 -5.00 -10.55
CA GLU A 181 -28.44 -6.11 -11.48
C GLU A 181 -27.37 -5.95 -12.57
N LEU A 182 -26.82 -7.04 -13.02
CA LEU A 182 -25.96 -7.06 -14.20
C LEU A 182 -26.79 -7.16 -15.47
N GLU A 183 -26.32 -6.52 -16.53
CA GLU A 183 -26.91 -6.65 -17.85
C GLU A 183 -26.87 -8.10 -18.34
N ALA A 184 -27.82 -8.46 -19.22
CA ALA A 184 -27.77 -9.72 -19.94
C ALA A 184 -26.44 -9.84 -20.70
N GLY A 185 -25.82 -11.03 -20.63
CA GLY A 185 -24.50 -11.27 -21.23
C GLY A 185 -23.30 -11.07 -20.28
N LEU A 186 -23.52 -10.53 -19.08
CA LEU A 186 -22.53 -10.49 -18.00
C LEU A 186 -22.81 -11.57 -16.95
N GLU A 187 -21.76 -12.07 -16.34
CA GLU A 187 -21.86 -13.09 -15.29
C GLU A 187 -20.94 -12.75 -14.13
N LEU A 188 -21.48 -12.80 -12.92
CA LEU A 188 -20.70 -12.66 -11.70
C LEU A 188 -20.23 -14.04 -11.24
N VAL A 189 -18.93 -14.19 -11.10
CA VAL A 189 -18.26 -15.41 -10.66
C VAL A 189 -17.38 -15.16 -9.43
N ALA A 190 -17.06 -16.20 -8.69
CA ALA A 190 -16.11 -16.12 -7.59
C ALA A 190 -14.70 -15.81 -8.13
N PHE A 191 -13.91 -15.09 -7.35
CA PHE A 191 -12.51 -14.88 -7.66
C PHE A 191 -11.70 -16.11 -7.25
N GLY A 192 -11.02 -16.73 -8.19
CA GLY A 192 -10.17 -17.92 -7.99
C GLY A 192 -8.79 -17.77 -8.65
N PRO A 193 -7.85 -18.69 -8.33
CA PRO A 193 -6.48 -18.64 -8.85
C PRO A 193 -6.41 -18.60 -10.39
N GLU A 194 -7.35 -19.24 -11.08
CA GLU A 194 -7.46 -19.28 -12.53
C GLU A 194 -7.73 -17.91 -13.16
N LEU A 195 -8.25 -16.97 -12.38
CA LEU A 195 -8.56 -15.61 -12.82
C LEU A 195 -7.47 -14.60 -12.44
N HIS A 196 -6.44 -14.96 -11.67
CA HIS A 196 -5.45 -14.03 -11.16
C HIS A 196 -4.82 -13.19 -12.27
N GLU A 197 -4.33 -13.81 -13.33
CA GLU A 197 -3.67 -13.08 -14.43
C GLU A 197 -4.67 -12.24 -15.23
N ALA A 198 -5.84 -12.77 -15.55
CA ALA A 198 -6.86 -12.02 -16.26
C ALA A 198 -7.31 -10.77 -15.48
N VAL A 199 -7.47 -10.89 -14.15
CA VAL A 199 -7.85 -9.77 -13.29
C VAL A 199 -6.69 -8.78 -13.14
N ARG A 200 -5.43 -9.22 -13.09
CA ARG A 200 -4.26 -8.34 -13.10
C ARG A 200 -4.22 -7.47 -14.37
N LEU A 201 -4.43 -8.07 -15.52
CA LEU A 201 -4.47 -7.33 -16.79
C LEU A 201 -5.64 -6.35 -16.85
N ALA A 202 -6.83 -6.78 -16.40
CA ALA A 202 -8.01 -5.93 -16.30
C ALA A 202 -7.79 -4.77 -15.29
N HIS A 203 -7.06 -5.02 -14.18
CA HIS A 203 -6.64 -3.97 -13.24
C HIS A 203 -5.77 -2.93 -13.93
N ASN A 204 -4.72 -3.36 -14.61
CA ASN A 204 -3.80 -2.46 -15.29
C ASN A 204 -4.51 -1.63 -16.37
N ASP A 205 -5.47 -2.19 -17.09
CA ASP A 205 -6.29 -1.44 -18.02
C ASP A 205 -7.24 -0.46 -17.32
N ALA A 206 -7.97 -0.91 -16.30
CA ALA A 206 -8.93 -0.09 -15.57
C ALA A 206 -8.29 1.12 -14.89
N PHE A 207 -7.03 0.98 -14.42
CA PHE A 207 -6.32 2.03 -13.68
C PHE A 207 -5.30 2.81 -14.51
N ARG A 208 -5.19 2.55 -15.80
CA ARG A 208 -4.24 3.21 -16.71
C ARG A 208 -4.32 4.75 -16.66
N ASP A 209 -5.52 5.31 -16.52
CA ASP A 209 -5.76 6.75 -16.43
C ASP A 209 -5.97 7.24 -14.99
N HIS A 210 -5.87 6.35 -14.01
CA HIS A 210 -6.11 6.73 -12.62
C HIS A 210 -4.88 7.45 -12.06
N TRP A 211 -5.11 8.62 -11.48
CA TRP A 211 -4.03 9.42 -10.92
C TRP A 211 -3.24 8.65 -9.87
N GLY A 212 -1.95 8.52 -10.10
CA GLY A 212 -1.05 7.89 -9.16
C GLY A 212 -0.99 6.38 -9.21
N SER A 213 -1.80 5.72 -10.03
CA SER A 213 -1.64 4.31 -10.31
C SER A 213 -0.49 4.06 -11.28
N GLU A 214 0.06 2.88 -11.19
CA GLU A 214 1.09 2.33 -12.08
C GLU A 214 0.72 0.87 -12.36
N PRO A 215 1.09 0.34 -13.53
CA PRO A 215 0.86 -1.07 -13.81
C PRO A 215 1.50 -1.96 -12.74
N ARG A 216 0.78 -3.01 -12.35
CA ARG A 216 1.28 -4.04 -11.45
C ARG A 216 1.85 -5.18 -12.28
N ASP A 217 3.11 -5.52 -12.05
CA ASP A 217 3.71 -6.75 -12.54
C ASP A 217 3.26 -7.98 -11.72
N GLU A 218 3.76 -9.14 -12.06
CA GLU A 218 3.39 -10.39 -11.39
C GLU A 218 3.76 -10.40 -9.90
N GLU A 219 4.93 -9.83 -9.53
CA GLU A 219 5.35 -9.75 -8.14
C GLU A 219 4.41 -8.84 -7.33
N ALA A 220 4.17 -7.62 -7.81
CA ALA A 220 3.29 -6.68 -7.15
C ALA A 220 1.83 -7.17 -7.06
N TRP A 221 1.38 -7.95 -8.06
CA TRP A 221 0.07 -8.60 -8.02
C TRP A 221 0.04 -9.78 -7.04
N GLY A 222 1.13 -10.55 -7.00
CA GLY A 222 1.29 -11.65 -6.04
C GLY A 222 1.12 -11.19 -4.60
N PHE A 223 1.66 -10.03 -4.24
CA PHE A 223 1.48 -9.46 -2.90
C PHE A 223 0.02 -9.10 -2.58
N VAL A 224 -0.79 -8.77 -3.58
CA VAL A 224 -2.23 -8.50 -3.38
C VAL A 224 -3.01 -9.78 -3.15
N VAL A 225 -2.82 -10.78 -4.03
CA VAL A 225 -3.65 -11.98 -4.00
C VAL A 225 -3.25 -12.99 -2.92
N HIS A 226 -2.02 -12.88 -2.41
CA HIS A 226 -1.52 -13.70 -1.31
C HIS A 226 -1.38 -12.91 0.01
N ASP A 227 -1.99 -11.71 0.09
CA ASP A 227 -2.07 -10.97 1.34
C ASP A 227 -2.78 -11.83 2.41
N PRO A 228 -2.24 -11.92 3.65
CA PRO A 228 -2.86 -12.71 4.72
C PRO A 228 -4.29 -12.29 5.10
N LEU A 229 -4.65 -11.05 4.80
CA LEU A 229 -6.00 -10.52 5.03
C LEU A 229 -6.92 -10.72 3.82
N ALA A 230 -6.38 -11.10 2.66
CA ALA A 230 -7.17 -11.28 1.45
C ALA A 230 -8.27 -12.33 1.65
N ARG A 231 -9.46 -12.02 1.14
CA ARG A 231 -10.66 -12.86 1.24
C ARG A 231 -11.17 -13.19 -0.17
N PRO A 232 -10.54 -14.17 -0.86
CA PRO A 232 -11.00 -14.59 -2.18
C PRO A 232 -12.46 -15.05 -2.18
N ASP A 233 -12.91 -15.66 -1.11
CA ASP A 233 -14.31 -16.09 -0.89
C ASP A 233 -15.31 -14.92 -0.82
N LEU A 234 -14.86 -13.72 -0.48
CA LEU A 234 -15.65 -12.48 -0.46
C LEU A 234 -15.40 -11.60 -1.69
N SER A 235 -14.51 -12.02 -2.57
CA SER A 235 -14.11 -11.34 -3.80
C SER A 235 -14.90 -11.87 -5.01
N ALA A 236 -15.10 -11.03 -6.01
CA ALA A 236 -15.89 -11.39 -7.18
C ALA A 236 -15.35 -10.78 -8.48
N VAL A 237 -15.63 -11.45 -9.58
CA VAL A 237 -15.28 -11.01 -10.93
C VAL A 237 -16.53 -11.03 -11.78
N VAL A 238 -16.69 -10.05 -12.65
CA VAL A 238 -17.72 -10.04 -13.70
C VAL A 238 -17.06 -10.39 -15.01
N LEU A 239 -17.54 -11.43 -15.65
CA LEU A 239 -17.10 -11.88 -16.97
C LEU A 239 -18.16 -11.55 -18.04
N GLU A 240 -17.70 -11.20 -19.22
CA GLU A 240 -18.54 -11.20 -20.42
C GLU A 240 -18.71 -12.64 -20.90
N ARG A 241 -19.95 -13.15 -20.95
CA ARG A 241 -20.25 -14.56 -21.26
C ARG A 241 -19.76 -15.01 -22.63
N SER A 242 -19.77 -14.11 -23.62
CA SER A 242 -19.43 -14.43 -25.00
C SER A 242 -17.94 -14.65 -25.22
N SER A 243 -17.09 -13.92 -24.50
CA SER A 243 -15.64 -13.90 -24.68
C SER A 243 -14.85 -14.46 -23.49
N GLY A 244 -15.47 -14.54 -22.31
CA GLY A 244 -14.78 -14.82 -21.05
C GLY A 244 -13.90 -13.66 -20.55
N THR A 245 -14.02 -12.48 -21.16
CA THR A 245 -13.23 -11.30 -20.80
C THR A 245 -13.66 -10.76 -19.43
N VAL A 246 -12.71 -10.31 -18.62
CA VAL A 246 -12.99 -9.66 -17.33
C VAL A 246 -13.58 -8.27 -17.57
N ALA A 247 -14.87 -8.12 -17.31
CA ALA A 247 -15.60 -6.87 -17.43
C ALA A 247 -15.55 -6.00 -16.18
N GLY A 248 -15.19 -6.60 -15.04
CA GLY A 248 -14.99 -5.90 -13.77
C GLY A 248 -14.60 -6.89 -12.67
N TYR A 249 -14.06 -6.37 -11.58
CA TYR A 249 -13.66 -7.19 -10.45
C TYR A 249 -13.73 -6.38 -9.15
N GLN A 250 -13.87 -7.06 -8.05
CA GLN A 250 -13.75 -6.55 -6.69
C GLN A 250 -12.96 -7.56 -5.86
N LEU A 251 -11.89 -7.08 -5.20
CA LEU A 251 -11.11 -7.87 -4.27
C LEU A 251 -11.33 -7.35 -2.85
N ALA A 252 -11.54 -8.28 -1.92
CA ALA A 252 -11.86 -8.01 -0.54
C ALA A 252 -10.77 -8.48 0.41
N SER A 253 -10.65 -7.80 1.53
CA SER A 253 -9.89 -8.23 2.70
C SER A 253 -10.73 -8.13 3.98
N HIS A 254 -10.25 -8.79 5.04
CA HIS A 254 -10.84 -8.73 6.36
C HIS A 254 -9.78 -8.88 7.45
N ASP A 255 -9.74 -7.90 8.34
CA ASP A 255 -8.88 -7.89 9.53
C ASP A 255 -9.65 -8.35 10.77
N ALA A 256 -9.68 -9.67 10.99
CA ALA A 256 -10.37 -10.25 12.13
C ALA A 256 -9.73 -9.87 13.48
N GLU A 257 -8.40 -9.75 13.56
CA GLU A 257 -7.70 -9.35 14.78
C GLU A 257 -7.97 -7.88 15.12
N GLY A 258 -7.91 -7.00 14.14
CA GLY A 258 -8.23 -5.59 14.30
C GLY A 258 -9.71 -5.34 14.64
N ALA A 259 -10.62 -6.18 14.16
CA ALA A 259 -12.05 -6.10 14.49
C ALA A 259 -12.30 -6.16 16.00
N ALA A 260 -11.60 -7.04 16.72
CA ALA A 260 -11.73 -7.18 18.17
C ALA A 260 -11.32 -5.87 18.90
N SER A 261 -10.31 -5.18 18.44
CA SER A 261 -9.83 -3.93 19.04
C SER A 261 -10.71 -2.72 18.67
N ARG A 262 -11.30 -2.70 17.48
CA ARG A 262 -12.17 -1.62 17.00
C ARG A 262 -13.61 -1.73 17.51
N GLY A 263 -14.02 -2.91 17.97
CA GLY A 263 -15.39 -3.17 18.45
C GLY A 263 -16.42 -3.33 17.34
N PHE A 264 -15.99 -3.50 16.09
CA PHE A 264 -16.85 -3.84 14.94
C PHE A 264 -16.05 -4.66 13.92
N SER A 265 -16.75 -5.48 13.14
CA SER A 265 -16.20 -6.25 12.04
C SER A 265 -16.54 -5.59 10.71
N GLU A 266 -15.58 -5.49 9.82
CA GLU A 266 -15.79 -4.91 8.50
C GLU A 266 -15.14 -5.73 7.39
N GLY A 267 -15.82 -5.78 6.24
CA GLY A 267 -15.23 -6.24 4.99
C GLY A 267 -14.71 -5.04 4.21
N TYR A 268 -13.45 -5.09 3.83
CA TYR A 268 -12.82 -4.00 3.09
C TYR A 268 -12.75 -4.34 1.60
N THR A 269 -13.14 -3.39 0.75
CA THR A 269 -12.96 -3.48 -0.69
C THR A 269 -11.62 -2.86 -1.06
N ASP A 270 -10.58 -3.68 -1.14
CA ASP A 270 -9.22 -3.21 -1.44
C ASP A 270 -9.09 -2.70 -2.87
N LEU A 271 -9.66 -3.42 -3.81
CA LEU A 271 -9.61 -3.10 -5.22
C LEU A 271 -10.98 -3.29 -5.87
N LEU A 272 -11.39 -2.28 -6.61
CA LEU A 272 -12.56 -2.33 -7.49
C LEU A 272 -12.17 -1.73 -8.84
N GLY A 273 -12.29 -2.48 -9.90
CA GLY A 273 -11.91 -2.03 -11.24
C GLY A 273 -12.92 -2.45 -12.31
N VAL A 274 -13.17 -1.54 -13.24
CA VAL A 274 -13.97 -1.78 -14.44
C VAL A 274 -13.16 -1.26 -15.64
N PRO A 275 -12.66 -2.13 -16.54
CA PRO A 275 -11.99 -1.73 -17.75
C PRO A 275 -12.80 -0.72 -18.56
N ARG A 276 -12.13 0.16 -19.27
CA ARG A 276 -12.76 1.33 -19.92
C ARG A 276 -13.94 0.95 -20.81
N GLU A 277 -13.81 -0.10 -21.59
CA GLU A 277 -14.83 -0.56 -22.54
C GLU A 277 -16.12 -1.05 -21.87
N PHE A 278 -16.06 -1.45 -20.60
CA PHE A 278 -17.20 -1.93 -19.83
C PHE A 278 -17.81 -0.88 -18.89
N ARG A 279 -17.28 0.35 -18.86
CA ARG A 279 -17.78 1.43 -17.99
C ARG A 279 -19.18 1.89 -18.39
N GLY A 280 -19.90 2.46 -17.43
CA GLY A 280 -21.26 2.98 -17.68
C GLY A 280 -22.36 1.92 -17.70
N ARG A 281 -22.04 0.64 -17.47
CA ARG A 281 -22.96 -0.51 -17.51
C ARG A 281 -23.38 -1.02 -16.12
N GLY A 282 -23.22 -0.23 -15.06
CA GLY A 282 -23.62 -0.59 -13.69
C GLY A 282 -22.75 -1.64 -12.99
N ILE A 283 -21.67 -2.13 -13.63
CA ILE A 283 -20.83 -3.24 -13.12
C ILE A 283 -20.24 -2.95 -11.74
N ALA A 284 -19.68 -1.75 -11.54
CA ALA A 284 -19.12 -1.37 -10.23
C ALA A 284 -20.16 -1.38 -9.12
N GLN A 285 -21.39 -0.93 -9.41
CA GLN A 285 -22.50 -0.95 -8.45
C GLN A 285 -22.92 -2.37 -8.11
N ALA A 286 -22.99 -3.25 -9.10
CA ALA A 286 -23.31 -4.66 -8.91
C ALA A 286 -22.23 -5.38 -8.08
N LEU A 287 -20.96 -5.14 -8.34
CA LEU A 287 -19.83 -5.69 -7.58
C LEU A 287 -19.84 -5.22 -6.12
N LEU A 288 -20.06 -3.92 -5.87
CA LEU A 288 -20.16 -3.39 -4.50
C LEU A 288 -21.38 -3.95 -3.76
N ALA A 289 -22.53 -4.06 -4.43
CA ALA A 289 -23.71 -4.66 -3.83
C ALA A 289 -23.50 -6.15 -3.49
N ASP A 290 -22.84 -6.90 -4.36
CA ASP A 290 -22.46 -8.30 -4.10
C ASP A 290 -21.47 -8.41 -2.94
N ALA A 291 -20.42 -7.59 -2.92
CA ALA A 291 -19.45 -7.55 -1.83
C ALA A 291 -20.15 -7.29 -0.47
N MET A 292 -21.02 -6.29 -0.40
CA MET A 292 -21.78 -5.99 0.81
C MET A 292 -22.68 -7.15 1.25
N ARG A 293 -23.31 -7.88 0.30
CA ARG A 293 -24.10 -9.08 0.63
C ARG A 293 -23.22 -10.20 1.21
N ARG A 294 -22.05 -10.43 0.63
CA ARG A 294 -21.07 -11.42 1.12
C ARG A 294 -20.56 -11.03 2.51
N PHE A 295 -20.23 -9.76 2.73
CA PHE A 295 -19.80 -9.26 4.05
C PHE A 295 -20.90 -9.43 5.11
N ALA A 296 -22.15 -9.09 4.78
CA ALA A 296 -23.28 -9.30 5.68
C ALA A 296 -23.52 -10.78 5.97
N ALA A 297 -23.44 -11.67 4.96
CA ALA A 297 -23.57 -13.12 5.13
C ALA A 297 -22.44 -13.72 5.97
N ALA A 298 -21.23 -13.09 5.95
CA ALA A 298 -20.09 -13.46 6.79
C ALA A 298 -20.18 -12.87 8.21
N GLY A 299 -21.28 -12.18 8.56
CA GLY A 299 -21.52 -11.63 9.90
C GLY A 299 -20.77 -10.32 10.18
N MET A 300 -20.36 -9.58 9.16
CA MET A 300 -19.69 -8.31 9.34
C MET A 300 -20.71 -7.17 9.55
N ASP A 301 -20.30 -6.15 10.29
CA ASP A 301 -21.14 -5.01 10.66
C ASP A 301 -21.14 -3.92 9.57
N LYS A 302 -20.00 -3.80 8.84
CA LYS A 302 -19.74 -2.72 7.89
C LYS A 302 -19.05 -3.22 6.62
N ALA A 303 -19.15 -2.39 5.59
CA ALA A 303 -18.37 -2.45 4.36
C ALA A 303 -17.61 -1.15 4.19
#